data_1a11ab0c19f91824d993e3f3f1536769
#
_entry.id   1a11ab0c19f91824d993e3f3f1536769
#
_cell.length_a   1.000
_cell.length_b   1.000
_cell.length_c   1.000
_cell.angle_alpha   90.00
_cell.angle_beta   90.00
_cell.angle_gamma   90.00
#
_symmetry.space_group_name_H-M   'P 1'
#
loop_
_entity.id
_entity.type
_entity.pdbx_description
1 polymer ?
#
loop_
_entity_poly.entity_id
_entity_poly.type
_entity_poly.pdbx_seq_one_letter_code
_entity_poly.pdbx_strand_id
1 'polypeptide(L)'
;MEFTVYPELPASDINRAAHWYREKLGLEPVAHGGAPIPPGEMPEMFDSQLLYDTGTAKFGVYESRYAGSNQATAARLVTPDFDAAFAELGARGVVFEDYDFGEDFRTVDGVLTSPDGERTCWFKDSEGNILALGSSD
;
A
#
# COMPACT_ATOMS: atom_id res chain seq x y z
N MET A 1 -8.47 17.35 23.50
CA MET A 1 -7.64 16.17 23.19
C MET A 1 -7.06 16.33 21.78
N GLU A 2 -5.77 16.21 21.66
CA GLU A 2 -5.11 16.27 20.34
C GLU A 2 -4.51 14.90 20.05
N PHE A 3 -4.72 14.42 18.82
CA PHE A 3 -4.11 13.16 18.36
C PHE A 3 -3.94 13.18 16.85
N THR A 4 -2.98 12.40 16.38
CA THR A 4 -2.76 12.13 14.95
C THR A 4 -3.09 10.66 14.70
N VAL A 5 -3.75 10.38 13.58
CA VAL A 5 -4.11 9.01 13.20
C VAL A 5 -3.12 8.48 12.18
N TYR A 6 -2.53 7.32 12.50
CA TYR A 6 -1.72 6.57 11.53
C TYR A 6 -2.39 5.23 11.27
N PRO A 7 -2.79 4.93 10.03
CA PRO A 7 -3.19 3.57 9.67
C PRO A 7 -2.04 2.58 9.93
N GLU A 8 -2.40 1.37 10.34
CA GLU A 8 -1.42 0.31 10.61
C GLU A 8 -1.77 -0.91 9.78
N LEU A 9 -0.79 -1.40 9.00
CA LEU A 9 -0.94 -2.59 8.17
C LEU A 9 -0.19 -3.77 8.80
N PRO A 10 -0.84 -4.92 8.97
CA PRO A 10 -0.18 -6.08 9.58
C PRO A 10 0.76 -6.78 8.59
N ALA A 11 1.87 -7.29 9.11
CA ALA A 11 2.83 -8.08 8.35
C ALA A 11 3.25 -9.31 9.15
N SER A 12 3.29 -10.48 8.52
CA SER A 12 3.85 -11.67 9.17
C SER A 12 5.37 -11.71 9.07
N ASP A 13 5.95 -10.96 8.14
CA ASP A 13 7.39 -10.83 7.96
C ASP A 13 7.72 -9.38 7.63
N ILE A 14 8.23 -8.66 8.62
CA ILE A 14 8.55 -7.22 8.51
C ILE A 14 9.62 -6.96 7.44
N ASN A 15 10.62 -7.82 7.32
CA ASN A 15 11.71 -7.61 6.37
C ASN A 15 11.24 -7.84 4.94
N ARG A 16 10.37 -8.82 4.73
CA ARG A 16 9.72 -9.04 3.44
C ARG A 16 8.82 -7.87 3.08
N ALA A 17 8.05 -7.35 4.02
CA ALA A 17 7.21 -6.17 3.82
C ALA A 17 8.06 -4.96 3.41
N ALA A 18 9.14 -4.67 4.15
CA ALA A 18 10.03 -3.56 3.83
C ALA A 18 10.60 -3.66 2.41
N HIS A 19 10.99 -4.86 1.99
CA HIS A 19 11.48 -5.12 0.65
C HIS A 19 10.40 -4.84 -0.41
N TRP A 20 9.19 -5.33 -0.17
CA TRP A 20 8.07 -5.14 -1.10
C TRP A 20 7.72 -3.66 -1.27
N TYR A 21 7.59 -2.91 -0.17
CA TYR A 21 7.25 -1.49 -0.25
C TYR A 21 8.31 -0.68 -0.98
N ARG A 22 9.59 -1.04 -0.81
CA ARG A 22 10.67 -0.42 -1.59
C ARG A 22 10.57 -0.75 -3.07
N GLU A 23 10.48 -2.03 -3.40
CA GLU A 23 10.50 -2.51 -4.78
C GLU A 23 9.27 -2.07 -5.58
N LYS A 24 8.10 -2.11 -4.96
CA LYS A 24 6.83 -1.90 -5.66
C LYS A 24 6.31 -0.47 -5.55
N LEU A 25 6.47 0.16 -4.40
CA LEU A 25 5.95 1.51 -4.20
C LEU A 25 7.05 2.58 -4.11
N GLY A 26 8.31 2.18 -4.10
CA GLY A 26 9.43 3.12 -3.96
C GLY A 26 9.48 3.79 -2.59
N LEU A 27 8.91 3.15 -1.56
CA LEU A 27 8.84 3.70 -0.21
C LEU A 27 9.86 3.06 0.71
N GLU A 28 10.61 3.90 1.42
CA GLU A 28 11.54 3.47 2.46
C GLU A 28 11.03 3.92 3.82
N PRO A 29 11.14 3.07 4.87
CA PRO A 29 10.67 3.48 6.18
C PRO A 29 11.55 4.58 6.76
N VAL A 30 10.94 5.48 7.54
CA VAL A 30 11.64 6.58 8.22
C VAL A 30 11.93 6.26 9.68
N ALA A 31 11.35 5.18 10.20
CA ALA A 31 11.62 4.68 11.55
C ALA A 31 11.31 3.19 11.62
N HIS A 32 11.97 2.48 12.54
CA HIS A 32 11.63 1.11 12.89
C HIS A 32 11.76 0.91 14.40
N GLY A 33 10.82 0.15 14.98
CA GLY A 33 10.80 -0.10 16.42
C GLY A 33 10.75 1.19 17.26
N GLY A 34 10.20 2.28 16.72
CA GLY A 34 10.19 3.58 17.38
C GLY A 34 11.48 4.39 17.24
N ALA A 35 12.54 3.82 16.63
CA ALA A 35 13.81 4.52 16.42
C ALA A 35 13.86 5.13 15.01
N PRO A 36 14.19 6.42 14.87
CA PRO A 36 14.33 7.04 13.55
C PRO A 36 15.45 6.37 12.74
N ILE A 37 15.21 6.28 11.42
CA ILE A 37 16.21 5.84 10.47
C ILE A 37 16.81 7.11 9.83
N PRO A 38 18.11 7.39 10.01
CA PRO A 38 18.72 8.55 9.38
C PRO A 38 18.63 8.47 7.85
N PRO A 39 18.43 9.61 7.16
CA PRO A 39 18.37 9.63 5.70
C PRO A 39 19.61 9.01 5.07
N GLY A 40 19.40 8.12 4.08
CA GLY A 40 20.49 7.43 3.38
C GLY A 40 21.05 6.21 4.09
N GLU A 41 20.59 5.91 5.31
CA GLU A 41 20.95 4.68 6.01
C GLU A 41 19.89 3.61 5.77
N MET A 42 20.35 2.36 5.72
CA MET A 42 19.47 1.21 5.51
C MET A 42 19.87 0.11 6.51
N PRO A 43 19.03 -0.15 7.51
CA PRO A 43 19.27 -1.28 8.41
C PRO A 43 19.30 -2.61 7.65
N GLU A 44 20.16 -3.54 8.05
CA GLU A 44 20.16 -4.91 7.51
C GLU A 44 18.88 -5.65 7.86
N MET A 45 18.38 -5.44 9.07
CA MET A 45 17.16 -6.04 9.59
C MET A 45 16.31 -4.96 10.23
N PHE A 46 15.01 -5.05 10.04
CA PHE A 46 14.07 -4.13 10.66
C PHE A 46 13.44 -4.76 11.91
N ASP A 47 13.12 -3.91 12.89
CA ASP A 47 12.34 -4.32 14.07
C ASP A 47 10.87 -4.57 13.69
N SER A 48 10.08 -5.01 14.64
CA SER A 48 8.70 -5.44 14.45
C SER A 48 7.72 -4.33 14.02
N GLN A 49 8.20 -3.13 13.83
CA GLN A 49 7.39 -1.97 13.48
C GLN A 49 8.14 -1.05 12.54
N LEU A 50 7.47 -0.66 11.44
CA LEU A 50 7.99 0.31 10.47
C LEU A 50 7.06 1.51 10.42
N LEU A 51 7.63 2.70 10.23
CA LEU A 51 6.87 3.91 9.95
C LEU A 51 7.26 4.44 8.57
N TYR A 52 6.25 4.70 7.75
CA TYR A 52 6.40 5.29 6.41
C TYR A 52 5.83 6.70 6.40
N ASP A 53 6.47 7.58 5.65
CA ASP A 53 6.03 8.95 5.42
C ASP A 53 5.98 9.20 3.91
N THR A 54 4.78 9.43 3.38
CA THR A 54 4.57 9.69 1.95
C THR A 54 4.70 11.17 1.60
N GLY A 55 4.95 12.02 2.59
CA GLY A 55 4.96 13.48 2.43
C GLY A 55 3.61 14.12 2.77
N THR A 56 2.51 13.43 2.49
CA THR A 56 1.15 13.91 2.80
C THR A 56 0.49 13.14 3.93
N ALA A 57 0.97 11.95 4.21
CA ALA A 57 0.43 11.08 5.25
C ALA A 57 1.50 10.15 5.78
N LYS A 58 1.23 9.54 6.92
CA LYS A 58 2.07 8.49 7.51
C LYS A 58 1.23 7.26 7.73
N PHE A 59 1.88 6.10 7.62
CA PHE A 59 1.29 4.82 7.99
C PHE A 59 2.35 3.91 8.56
N GLY A 60 1.91 2.94 9.36
CA GLY A 60 2.78 1.95 9.94
C GLY A 60 2.59 0.58 9.31
N VAL A 61 3.61 -0.25 9.44
CA VAL A 61 3.54 -1.69 9.19
C VAL A 61 4.06 -2.36 10.45
N TYR A 62 3.30 -3.31 11.00
CA TYR A 62 3.65 -3.94 12.26
C TYR A 62 3.52 -5.46 12.18
N GLU A 63 4.32 -6.15 12.98
CA GLU A 63 4.31 -7.61 13.00
C GLU A 63 3.02 -8.14 13.61
N SER A 64 2.33 -9.00 12.86
CA SER A 64 1.10 -9.63 13.31
C SER A 64 0.86 -10.94 12.57
N ARG A 65 0.44 -11.96 13.33
CA ARG A 65 0.02 -13.24 12.76
C ARG A 65 -1.30 -13.13 11.98
N TYR A 66 -2.01 -12.02 12.10
CA TYR A 66 -3.28 -11.80 11.39
C TYR A 66 -3.10 -11.14 10.03
N ALA A 67 -1.86 -10.96 9.58
CA ALA A 67 -1.59 -10.45 8.23
C ALA A 67 -2.26 -11.33 7.17
N GLY A 68 -2.89 -10.70 6.17
CA GLY A 68 -3.58 -11.40 5.09
C GLY A 68 -4.96 -11.94 5.46
N SER A 69 -5.44 -11.75 6.69
CA SER A 69 -6.75 -12.23 7.12
C SER A 69 -7.90 -11.29 6.74
N ASN A 70 -7.63 -10.01 6.53
CA ASN A 70 -8.62 -9.04 6.11
C ASN A 70 -8.88 -9.16 4.60
N GLN A 71 -10.14 -9.33 4.22
CA GLN A 71 -10.55 -9.43 2.82
C GLN A 71 -11.09 -8.11 2.26
N ALA A 72 -11.09 -7.06 3.04
CA ALA A 72 -11.48 -5.73 2.63
C ALA A 72 -10.25 -4.88 2.29
N THR A 73 -10.47 -3.77 1.57
CA THR A 73 -9.41 -2.80 1.32
C THR A 73 -8.85 -2.26 2.63
N ALA A 74 -7.56 -2.42 2.84
CA ALA A 74 -6.88 -1.98 4.06
C ALA A 74 -6.42 -0.53 3.97
N ALA A 75 -6.00 -0.09 2.78
CA ALA A 75 -5.56 1.29 2.55
C ALA A 75 -5.82 1.68 1.10
N ARG A 76 -6.12 2.95 0.89
CA ARG A 76 -6.30 3.52 -0.44
C ARG A 76 -5.19 4.52 -0.71
N LEU A 77 -4.49 4.33 -1.82
CA LEU A 77 -3.51 5.27 -2.34
C LEU A 77 -4.23 6.15 -3.37
N VAL A 78 -4.04 7.45 -3.27
CA VAL A 78 -4.71 8.40 -4.15
C VAL A 78 -3.65 9.13 -4.96
N THR A 79 -3.84 9.17 -6.28
CA THR A 79 -2.87 9.76 -7.20
C THR A 79 -3.55 10.76 -8.14
N PRO A 80 -2.90 11.90 -8.44
CA PRO A 80 -3.42 12.82 -9.45
C PRO A 80 -3.26 12.31 -10.88
N ASP A 81 -2.42 11.29 -11.10
CA ASP A 81 -2.19 10.71 -12.42
C ASP A 81 -2.31 9.17 -12.34
N PHE A 82 -3.53 8.69 -12.45
CA PHE A 82 -3.83 7.26 -12.34
C PHE A 82 -3.11 6.44 -13.41
N ASP A 83 -3.11 6.91 -14.67
CA ASP A 83 -2.51 6.14 -15.77
C ASP A 83 -1.00 5.95 -15.56
N ALA A 84 -0.31 7.00 -15.15
CA ALA A 84 1.13 6.93 -14.89
C ALA A 84 1.44 6.00 -13.70
N ALA A 85 0.69 6.13 -12.62
CA ALA A 85 0.88 5.29 -11.43
C ALA A 85 0.56 3.82 -11.72
N PHE A 86 -0.54 3.55 -12.43
CA PHE A 86 -0.93 2.21 -12.81
C PHE A 86 0.15 1.54 -13.69
N ALA A 87 0.65 2.28 -14.68
CA ALA A 87 1.71 1.79 -15.56
C ALA A 87 3.02 1.52 -14.79
N GLU A 88 3.39 2.39 -13.87
CA GLU A 88 4.61 2.22 -13.07
C GLU A 88 4.51 1.01 -12.14
N LEU A 89 3.38 0.83 -11.48
CA LEU A 89 3.16 -0.34 -10.62
C LEU A 89 3.25 -1.64 -11.42
N GLY A 90 2.63 -1.67 -12.60
CA GLY A 90 2.72 -2.82 -13.49
C GLY A 90 4.16 -3.10 -13.94
N ALA A 91 4.93 -2.06 -14.26
CA ALA A 91 6.34 -2.18 -14.65
C ALA A 91 7.21 -2.69 -13.48
N ARG A 92 6.83 -2.40 -12.24
CA ARG A 92 7.50 -2.90 -11.05
C ARG A 92 7.05 -4.32 -10.65
N GLY A 93 6.16 -4.93 -11.42
CA GLY A 93 5.71 -6.30 -11.21
C GLY A 93 4.54 -6.47 -10.26
N VAL A 94 3.79 -5.40 -9.99
CA VAL A 94 2.54 -5.50 -9.22
C VAL A 94 1.51 -6.26 -10.04
N VAL A 95 0.84 -7.24 -9.41
CA VAL A 95 -0.24 -8.02 -10.02
C VAL A 95 -1.56 -7.43 -9.55
N PHE A 96 -2.37 -6.96 -10.50
CA PHE A 96 -3.67 -6.37 -10.16
C PHE A 96 -4.74 -7.43 -10.04
N GLU A 97 -5.62 -7.26 -9.06
CA GLU A 97 -6.75 -8.13 -8.83
C GLU A 97 -7.88 -7.78 -9.80
N ASP A 98 -8.67 -8.80 -10.17
CA ASP A 98 -9.91 -8.59 -10.91
C ASP A 98 -11.10 -8.99 -10.06
N TYR A 99 -12.12 -8.14 -10.05
CA TYR A 99 -13.35 -8.36 -9.30
C TYR A 99 -14.56 -8.17 -10.20
N ASP A 100 -15.60 -8.97 -9.96
CA ASP A 100 -16.88 -8.86 -10.65
C ASP A 100 -18.00 -8.96 -9.62
N PHE A 101 -18.57 -7.80 -9.27
CA PHE A 101 -19.68 -7.70 -8.32
C PHE A 101 -20.97 -7.15 -9.00
N GLY A 102 -21.04 -7.20 -10.35
CA GLY A 102 -22.17 -6.71 -11.12
C GLY A 102 -21.74 -5.70 -12.18
N GLU A 103 -22.71 -5.20 -12.97
CA GLU A 103 -22.43 -4.39 -14.16
C GLU A 103 -21.61 -3.13 -13.88
N ASP A 104 -21.85 -2.46 -12.75
CA ASP A 104 -21.18 -1.21 -12.41
C ASP A 104 -20.01 -1.41 -11.44
N PHE A 105 -19.74 -2.66 -11.05
CA PHE A 105 -18.70 -2.99 -10.07
C PHE A 105 -17.87 -4.17 -10.53
N ARG A 106 -17.31 -4.07 -11.74
CA ARG A 106 -16.34 -5.06 -12.22
C ARG A 106 -15.12 -4.35 -12.76
N THR A 107 -13.97 -4.99 -12.55
CA THR A 107 -12.72 -4.55 -13.16
C THR A 107 -12.64 -5.08 -14.59
N VAL A 108 -12.01 -4.31 -15.46
CA VAL A 108 -11.62 -4.73 -16.81
C VAL A 108 -10.12 -4.48 -16.91
N ASP A 109 -9.36 -5.55 -17.14
CA ASP A 109 -7.90 -5.49 -17.15
C ASP A 109 -7.32 -4.85 -15.90
N GLY A 110 -7.88 -5.21 -14.73
CA GLY A 110 -7.45 -4.73 -13.42
C GLY A 110 -8.03 -3.38 -13.00
N VAL A 111 -8.84 -2.72 -13.83
CA VAL A 111 -9.33 -1.36 -13.55
C VAL A 111 -10.84 -1.33 -13.48
N LEU A 112 -11.37 -0.76 -12.40
CA LEU A 112 -12.77 -0.41 -12.28
C LEU A 112 -12.95 1.06 -12.62
N THR A 113 -13.83 1.35 -13.57
CA THR A 113 -14.21 2.71 -13.92
C THR A 113 -15.64 2.95 -13.45
N SER A 114 -15.83 3.93 -12.57
CA SER A 114 -17.16 4.30 -12.10
C SER A 114 -17.90 5.13 -13.16
N PRO A 115 -19.24 5.27 -13.04
CA PRO A 115 -20.02 6.07 -14.00
C PRO A 115 -19.56 7.51 -14.15
N ASP A 116 -18.95 8.10 -13.12
CA ASP A 116 -18.42 9.47 -13.16
C ASP A 116 -17.00 9.54 -13.73
N GLY A 117 -16.41 8.40 -14.14
CA GLY A 117 -15.08 8.34 -14.75
C GLY A 117 -13.94 8.13 -13.77
N GLU A 118 -14.19 8.01 -12.47
CA GLU A 118 -13.14 7.66 -11.51
C GLU A 118 -12.67 6.23 -11.74
N ARG A 119 -11.35 6.03 -11.61
CA ARG A 119 -10.73 4.72 -11.81
C ARG A 119 -10.07 4.25 -10.54
N THR A 120 -10.18 2.94 -10.30
CA THR A 120 -9.60 2.27 -9.14
C THR A 120 -9.05 0.92 -9.57
N CYS A 121 -7.90 0.56 -9.04
CA CYS A 121 -7.36 -0.79 -9.14
C CYS A 121 -6.98 -1.30 -7.76
N TRP A 122 -6.88 -2.63 -7.62
CA TRP A 122 -6.55 -3.28 -6.37
C TRP A 122 -5.40 -4.25 -6.57
N PHE A 123 -4.57 -4.36 -5.56
CA PHE A 123 -3.45 -5.31 -5.53
C PHE A 123 -3.14 -5.66 -4.09
N LYS A 124 -2.43 -6.77 -3.89
CA LYS A 124 -2.01 -7.19 -2.56
C LYS A 124 -0.55 -6.84 -2.35
N ASP A 125 -0.21 -6.43 -1.14
CA ASP A 125 1.20 -6.35 -0.75
C ASP A 125 1.75 -7.76 -0.47
N SER A 126 3.02 -7.87 -0.09
CA SER A 126 3.67 -9.16 0.18
C SER A 126 3.05 -9.90 1.36
N GLU A 127 2.28 -9.21 2.21
CA GLU A 127 1.70 -9.75 3.42
C GLU A 127 0.21 -10.07 3.28
N GLY A 128 -0.34 -9.91 2.07
CA GLY A 128 -1.74 -10.18 1.78
C GLY A 128 -2.69 -9.03 2.10
N ASN A 129 -2.19 -7.86 2.44
CA ASN A 129 -3.04 -6.68 2.61
C ASN A 129 -3.54 -6.21 1.25
N ILE A 130 -4.84 -5.94 1.16
CA ILE A 130 -5.46 -5.44 -0.06
C ILE A 130 -5.34 -3.92 -0.09
N LEU A 131 -4.65 -3.41 -1.10
CA LEU A 131 -4.45 -1.99 -1.31
C LEU A 131 -5.22 -1.55 -2.55
N ALA A 132 -5.77 -0.35 -2.52
CA ALA A 132 -6.41 0.27 -3.68
C ALA A 132 -5.58 1.45 -4.14
N LEU A 133 -5.51 1.64 -5.46
CA LEU A 133 -5.02 2.87 -6.06
C LEU A 133 -6.20 3.53 -6.77
N GLY A 134 -6.45 4.79 -6.46
CA GLY A 134 -7.54 5.55 -7.06
C GLY A 134 -7.10 6.90 -7.56
N SER A 135 -7.86 7.42 -8.53
CA SER A 135 -7.65 8.79 -9.00
C SER A 135 -8.11 9.79 -7.96
N SER A 136 -7.41 10.91 -7.87
CA SER A 136 -7.87 12.06 -7.09
C SER A 136 -8.83 12.89 -7.95
N ASP A 137 -9.73 13.58 -7.29
CA ASP A 137 -10.65 14.51 -7.94
C ASP A 137 -9.93 15.74 -8.52
#